data_cb7b4f88453592640dcbecdc15ea9381
#
_entry.id   cb7b4f88453592640dcbecdc15ea9381
#
_cell.length_a   1.000
_cell.length_b   1.000
_cell.length_c   1.000
_cell.angle_alpha   90.00
_cell.angle_beta   90.00
_cell.angle_gamma   90.00
#
_symmetry.space_group_name_H-M   'P 1'
#
loop_
_entity.id
_entity.type
_entity.pdbx_description
1 polymer ?
#
loop_
_entity_poly.entity_id
_entity_poly.type
_entity_poly.pdbx_seq_one_letter_code
_entity_poly.pdbx_strand_id
1 'polypeptide(L)'
;MKAQILSILSLLTVSNLVQAKCQLHNQIEDNERGVETNEDLCKKQGEGDWSFTLEISEVGVPTFDGDNAFAGIAGNSAFILYDNDCNRLGVYGPDNEDNDCGTPYQIVEDFLDYEIIITDVRLDVGDPDFTFEYGNGAYMIGENDDKCVDMSSGLTAHQGCRTHFPLNGDGSN
;
A
#
# COMPACT_ATOMS: atom_id res chain seq x y z
N MET A 1 53.68 41.72 19.01
CA MET A 1 52.23 41.60 18.81
C MET A 1 51.95 40.30 18.04
N LYS A 2 51.45 39.26 18.73
CA LYS A 2 51.10 37.99 18.13
C LYS A 2 49.57 37.95 17.93
N ALA A 3 49.14 37.95 16.68
CA ALA A 3 47.73 37.81 16.33
C ALA A 3 47.34 36.32 16.44
N GLN A 4 46.41 35.98 17.32
CA GLN A 4 45.79 34.66 17.37
C GLN A 4 44.59 34.67 16.43
N ILE A 5 44.65 33.81 15.40
CA ILE A 5 43.55 33.55 14.51
C ILE A 5 42.66 32.50 15.18
N LEU A 6 41.47 32.90 15.65
CA LEU A 6 40.43 31.99 16.12
C LEU A 6 39.75 31.35 14.90
N SER A 7 40.04 30.09 14.62
CA SER A 7 39.30 29.28 13.66
C SER A 7 37.96 28.85 14.32
N ILE A 8 36.86 29.45 13.88
CA ILE A 8 35.50 29.00 14.23
C ILE A 8 35.18 27.83 13.30
N LEU A 9 35.26 26.63 13.86
CA LEU A 9 34.79 25.40 13.21
C LEU A 9 33.26 25.34 13.33
N SER A 10 32.55 25.74 12.27
CA SER A 10 31.08 25.58 12.19
C SER A 10 30.80 24.10 12.01
N LEU A 11 30.33 23.43 13.05
CA LEU A 11 29.71 22.11 12.96
C LEU A 11 28.35 22.30 12.25
N LEU A 12 28.32 21.98 10.97
CA LEU A 12 27.06 21.74 10.27
C LEU A 12 26.48 20.42 10.78
N THR A 13 25.58 20.49 11.75
CA THR A 13 24.72 19.36 12.09
C THR A 13 23.76 19.15 10.95
N VAL A 14 24.02 18.15 10.10
CA VAL A 14 23.06 17.64 9.14
C VAL A 14 21.97 16.95 9.96
N SER A 15 20.92 17.68 10.27
CA SER A 15 19.70 17.09 10.81
C SER A 15 19.10 16.22 9.70
N ASN A 16 19.33 14.92 9.75
CA ASN A 16 18.51 13.97 8.99
C ASN A 16 17.08 14.16 9.52
N LEU A 17 16.26 14.87 8.78
CA LEU A 17 14.82 14.85 8.95
C LEU A 17 14.38 13.42 8.65
N VAL A 18 14.29 12.61 9.69
CA VAL A 18 13.57 11.33 9.59
C VAL A 18 12.12 11.73 9.32
N GLN A 19 11.70 11.62 8.08
CA GLN A 19 10.31 11.80 7.73
C GLN A 19 9.53 10.72 8.48
N ALA A 20 8.64 11.15 9.37
CA ALA A 20 7.79 10.21 10.09
C ALA A 20 6.93 9.46 9.06
N LYS A 21 7.05 8.13 9.04
CA LYS A 21 6.23 7.29 8.20
C LYS A 21 4.81 7.27 8.77
N CYS A 22 3.82 7.26 7.90
CA CYS A 22 2.43 7.13 8.29
C CYS A 22 2.12 5.66 8.56
N GLN A 23 1.89 5.29 9.80
CA GLN A 23 1.56 3.92 10.15
C GLN A 23 0.10 3.61 9.84
N LEU A 24 -0.13 2.61 8.99
CA LEU A 24 -1.44 2.05 8.72
C LEU A 24 -1.73 0.93 9.72
N HIS A 25 -2.98 0.87 10.18
CA HIS A 25 -3.43 -0.15 11.13
C HIS A 25 -4.33 -1.17 10.44
N ASN A 26 -4.21 -2.43 10.86
CA ASN A 26 -5.06 -3.50 10.38
C ASN A 26 -6.51 -3.24 10.81
N GLN A 27 -7.42 -3.22 9.83
CA GLN A 27 -8.85 -2.99 10.03
C GLN A 27 -9.67 -4.29 10.07
N ILE A 28 -9.02 -5.43 9.84
CA ILE A 28 -9.68 -6.72 9.86
C ILE A 28 -9.86 -7.20 11.30
N GLU A 29 -11.06 -7.65 11.66
CA GLU A 29 -11.30 -8.27 12.93
C GLU A 29 -10.70 -9.69 12.99
N ASP A 30 -10.32 -10.17 14.18
CA ASP A 30 -9.65 -11.46 14.35
C ASP A 30 -10.48 -12.65 13.83
N ASN A 31 -11.82 -12.55 13.85
CA ASN A 31 -12.72 -13.57 13.33
C ASN A 31 -12.82 -13.58 11.79
N GLU A 32 -12.33 -12.56 11.14
CA GLU A 32 -12.29 -12.46 9.67
C GLU A 32 -10.94 -12.85 9.09
N ARG A 33 -9.90 -13.00 9.94
CA ARG A 33 -8.59 -13.47 9.50
C ARG A 33 -8.69 -14.90 8.99
N GLY A 34 -7.92 -15.20 7.96
CA GLY A 34 -7.93 -16.51 7.32
C GLY A 34 -9.17 -16.79 6.47
N VAL A 35 -10.06 -15.80 6.26
CA VAL A 35 -11.15 -15.94 5.30
C VAL A 35 -10.56 -15.91 3.89
N GLU A 36 -10.83 -16.95 3.12
CA GLU A 36 -10.41 -17.05 1.73
C GLU A 36 -11.09 -15.94 0.91
N THR A 37 -10.32 -15.33 0.03
CA THR A 37 -10.77 -14.18 -0.74
C THR A 37 -10.83 -14.48 -2.23
N ASN A 38 -11.21 -13.46 -3.00
CA ASN A 38 -11.34 -13.54 -4.44
C ASN A 38 -10.02 -13.98 -5.09
N GLU A 39 -10.04 -15.07 -5.87
CA GLU A 39 -8.90 -15.61 -6.61
C GLU A 39 -8.32 -14.61 -7.63
N ASP A 40 -9.10 -13.58 -8.02
CA ASP A 40 -8.60 -12.51 -8.87
C ASP A 40 -7.62 -11.58 -8.15
N LEU A 41 -7.75 -11.43 -6.83
CA LEU A 41 -6.90 -10.59 -5.99
C LEU A 41 -5.72 -11.32 -5.35
N CYS A 42 -5.79 -12.64 -5.31
CA CYS A 42 -4.72 -13.47 -4.77
C CYS A 42 -4.53 -14.71 -5.64
N LYS A 43 -3.30 -15.13 -5.79
CA LYS A 43 -2.94 -16.39 -6.43
C LYS A 43 -2.12 -17.19 -5.43
N LYS A 44 -2.53 -18.44 -5.17
CA LYS A 44 -1.77 -19.34 -4.30
C LYS A 44 -0.35 -19.52 -4.82
N GLN A 45 0.61 -19.26 -3.96
CA GLN A 45 2.04 -19.26 -4.24
C GLN A 45 2.73 -20.45 -3.55
N GLY A 46 4.05 -20.56 -3.72
CA GLY A 46 4.87 -21.46 -2.93
C GLY A 46 4.93 -21.07 -1.46
N GLU A 47 5.35 -22.01 -0.61
CA GLU A 47 5.56 -21.73 0.81
C GLU A 47 6.54 -20.56 0.99
N GLY A 48 6.14 -19.57 1.77
CA GLY A 48 6.94 -18.37 2.04
C GLY A 48 6.78 -17.22 1.06
N ASP A 49 6.00 -17.38 -0.03
CA ASP A 49 5.69 -16.31 -0.97
C ASP A 49 4.27 -15.78 -0.70
N TRP A 50 4.18 -14.53 -0.32
CA TRP A 50 2.94 -13.86 0.06
C TRP A 50 2.49 -12.87 -1.02
N SER A 51 1.21 -12.48 -0.97
CA SER A 51 0.65 -11.50 -1.89
C SER A 51 0.28 -10.22 -1.17
N PHE A 52 0.65 -9.09 -1.77
CA PHE A 52 0.22 -7.77 -1.33
C PHE A 52 -0.57 -7.11 -2.47
N THR A 53 -1.77 -6.63 -2.15
CA THR A 53 -2.75 -6.21 -3.15
C THR A 53 -3.24 -4.80 -2.82
N LEU A 54 -3.37 -3.97 -3.84
CA LEU A 54 -4.10 -2.70 -3.79
C LEU A 54 -5.47 -2.91 -4.42
N GLU A 55 -6.53 -2.58 -3.70
CA GLU A 55 -7.91 -2.58 -4.18
C GLU A 55 -8.47 -1.16 -4.18
N ILE A 56 -9.09 -0.77 -5.29
CA ILE A 56 -9.71 0.54 -5.48
C ILE A 56 -11.13 0.35 -5.97
N SER A 57 -12.07 1.02 -5.33
CA SER A 57 -13.48 1.02 -5.71
C SER A 57 -14.00 2.44 -5.79
N GLU A 58 -14.63 2.78 -6.91
CA GLU A 58 -15.29 4.06 -7.13
C GLU A 58 -16.74 3.83 -7.53
N VAL A 59 -17.66 4.53 -6.88
CA VAL A 59 -19.10 4.45 -7.17
C VAL A 59 -19.57 5.76 -7.77
N GLY A 60 -20.11 5.70 -8.99
CA GLY A 60 -20.79 6.84 -9.59
C GLY A 60 -22.13 7.08 -8.89
N VAL A 61 -22.29 8.25 -8.27
CA VAL A 61 -23.55 8.66 -7.62
C VAL A 61 -24.43 9.38 -8.65
N PRO A 62 -25.54 8.76 -9.12
CA PRO A 62 -26.41 9.39 -10.09
C PRO A 62 -27.16 10.60 -9.49
N THR A 63 -27.26 11.68 -10.26
CA THR A 63 -28.18 12.79 -9.95
C THR A 63 -29.46 12.65 -10.73
N PHE A 64 -30.56 13.01 -10.09
CA PHE A 64 -31.87 13.05 -10.76
C PHE A 64 -32.24 14.47 -11.21
N ASP A 65 -31.36 15.46 -10.99
CA ASP A 65 -31.58 16.85 -11.35
C ASP A 65 -30.53 17.35 -12.36
N GLY A 66 -30.95 17.61 -13.58
CA GLY A 66 -30.20 18.37 -14.59
C GLY A 66 -29.39 17.57 -15.60
N ASP A 67 -28.62 18.32 -16.39
CA ASP A 67 -27.88 17.82 -17.56
C ASP A 67 -26.66 16.91 -17.22
N ASN A 68 -26.34 16.76 -15.93
CA ASN A 68 -25.27 15.90 -15.45
C ASN A 68 -25.86 14.64 -14.80
N ALA A 69 -25.61 13.49 -15.39
CA ALA A 69 -26.12 12.21 -14.91
C ALA A 69 -25.52 11.76 -13.54
N PHE A 70 -24.41 12.38 -13.09
CA PHE A 70 -23.69 11.99 -11.88
C PHE A 70 -23.36 13.20 -11.01
N ALA A 71 -23.63 13.09 -9.69
CA ALA A 71 -23.37 14.13 -8.70
C ALA A 71 -21.95 14.10 -8.14
N GLY A 72 -21.26 12.98 -8.27
CA GLY A 72 -19.92 12.79 -7.74
C GLY A 72 -19.47 11.34 -7.82
N ILE A 73 -18.25 11.13 -7.38
CA ILE A 73 -17.63 9.83 -7.25
C ILE A 73 -17.26 9.68 -5.79
N ALA A 74 -17.68 8.58 -5.16
CA ALA A 74 -17.22 8.18 -3.83
C ALA A 74 -16.27 6.99 -4.03
N GLY A 75 -15.06 7.11 -3.54
CA GLY A 75 -14.02 6.09 -3.68
C GLY A 75 -13.57 5.53 -2.34
N ASN A 76 -13.17 4.28 -2.35
CA ASN A 76 -12.46 3.62 -1.26
C ASN A 76 -11.25 2.91 -1.83
N SER A 77 -10.18 2.88 -1.06
CA SER A 77 -8.98 2.12 -1.39
C SER A 77 -8.48 1.36 -0.17
N ALA A 78 -7.90 0.19 -0.39
CA ALA A 78 -7.31 -0.61 0.66
C ALA A 78 -6.11 -1.40 0.14
N PHE A 79 -5.10 -1.55 0.99
CA PHE A 79 -4.07 -2.56 0.82
C PHE A 79 -4.49 -3.83 1.55
N ILE A 80 -4.32 -4.98 0.91
CA ILE A 80 -4.73 -6.26 1.47
C ILE A 80 -3.55 -7.22 1.43
N LEU A 81 -3.29 -7.85 2.57
CA LEU A 81 -2.20 -8.81 2.73
C LEU A 81 -2.76 -10.23 2.79
N TYR A 82 -2.21 -11.12 1.97
CA TYR A 82 -2.56 -12.53 1.91
C TYR A 82 -1.34 -13.41 2.12
N ASP A 83 -1.53 -14.54 2.80
CA ASP A 83 -0.51 -15.59 2.86
C ASP A 83 -0.41 -16.39 1.54
N ASN A 84 0.46 -17.40 1.50
CA ASN A 84 0.68 -18.25 0.33
C ASN A 84 -0.54 -19.11 -0.06
N ASP A 85 -1.49 -19.31 0.85
CA ASP A 85 -2.75 -20.03 0.61
C ASP A 85 -3.92 -19.10 0.30
N CYS A 86 -3.67 -17.79 0.16
CA CYS A 86 -4.67 -16.74 -0.04
C CYS A 86 -5.60 -16.51 1.15
N ASN A 87 -5.17 -16.84 2.36
CA ASN A 87 -5.88 -16.40 3.54
C ASN A 87 -5.58 -14.91 3.79
N ARG A 88 -6.63 -14.13 3.99
CA ARG A 88 -6.51 -12.70 4.27
C ARG A 88 -6.00 -12.48 5.69
N LEU A 89 -4.86 -11.81 5.81
CA LEU A 89 -4.19 -11.55 7.09
C LEU A 89 -4.38 -10.11 7.58
N GLY A 90 -4.57 -9.16 6.65
CA GLY A 90 -4.75 -7.76 7.00
C GLY A 90 -5.40 -6.95 5.88
N VAL A 91 -6.10 -5.88 6.29
CA VAL A 91 -6.68 -4.85 5.42
C VAL A 91 -6.26 -3.50 5.99
N TYR A 92 -5.65 -2.65 5.17
CA TYR A 92 -5.06 -1.38 5.57
C TYR A 92 -5.57 -0.28 4.65
N GLY A 93 -6.30 0.69 5.21
CA GLY A 93 -6.81 1.82 4.44
C GLY A 93 -5.80 2.98 4.44
N PRO A 94 -5.47 3.58 3.27
CA PRO A 94 -4.72 4.83 3.24
C PRO A 94 -5.53 6.04 3.74
N ASP A 95 -6.86 5.93 3.71
CA ASP A 95 -7.81 7.01 4.03
C ASP A 95 -8.43 6.86 5.42
N ASN A 96 -7.64 6.57 6.46
CA ASN A 96 -8.18 6.75 7.80
C ASN A 96 -8.38 8.24 8.08
N GLU A 97 -9.59 8.63 8.48
CA GLU A 97 -9.99 10.01 8.79
C GLU A 97 -9.06 10.72 9.80
N ASP A 98 -8.21 9.98 10.50
CA ASP A 98 -7.21 10.47 11.45
C ASP A 98 -5.80 10.65 10.84
N ASN A 99 -5.58 10.31 9.57
CA ASN A 99 -4.27 10.34 8.95
C ASN A 99 -4.16 11.41 7.85
N ASP A 100 -3.87 12.65 8.23
CA ASP A 100 -3.42 13.72 7.32
C ASP A 100 -2.03 13.44 6.70
N CYS A 101 -1.54 12.22 6.78
CA CYS A 101 -0.21 11.87 6.30
C CYS A 101 -0.27 11.13 4.95
N GLY A 102 0.64 11.53 4.05
CA GLY A 102 0.84 10.86 2.76
C GLY A 102 1.89 9.75 2.84
N THR A 103 2.25 9.20 1.68
CA THR A 103 3.38 8.27 1.56
C THR A 103 4.69 8.89 2.12
N PRO A 104 5.57 8.08 2.69
CA PRO A 104 5.50 6.63 2.78
C PRO A 104 4.56 6.15 3.90
N TYR A 105 3.75 5.13 3.59
CA TYR A 105 2.97 4.41 4.59
C TYR A 105 3.79 3.26 5.16
N GLN A 106 3.53 2.91 6.43
CA GLN A 106 4.20 1.83 7.12
C GLN A 106 3.17 0.83 7.66
N ILE A 107 3.39 -0.47 7.43
CA ILE A 107 2.63 -1.56 8.02
C ILE A 107 3.57 -2.38 8.89
N VAL A 108 3.19 -2.55 10.16
CA VAL A 108 3.94 -3.33 11.14
C VAL A 108 2.99 -4.35 11.76
N GLU A 109 3.29 -5.63 11.59
CA GLU A 109 2.49 -6.73 12.10
C GLU A 109 3.38 -7.82 12.69
N ASP A 110 2.92 -8.49 13.74
CA ASP A 110 3.68 -9.52 14.44
C ASP A 110 3.94 -10.79 13.59
N PHE A 111 3.14 -10.99 12.53
CA PHE A 111 3.27 -12.12 11.61
C PHE A 111 4.17 -11.80 10.40
N LEU A 112 4.72 -10.58 10.30
CA LEU A 112 5.70 -10.18 9.28
C LEU A 112 7.11 -10.21 9.88
N ASP A 113 8.09 -10.71 9.12
CA ASP A 113 9.50 -10.68 9.54
C ASP A 113 10.09 -9.26 9.47
N TYR A 114 9.55 -8.41 8.58
CA TYR A 114 9.94 -7.02 8.38
C TYR A 114 8.73 -6.12 8.25
N GLU A 115 8.92 -4.81 8.41
CA GLU A 115 7.90 -3.81 8.09
C GLU A 115 7.70 -3.71 6.57
N ILE A 116 6.46 -3.48 6.12
CA ILE A 116 6.17 -3.07 4.74
C ILE A 116 6.18 -1.54 4.70
N ILE A 117 6.94 -0.98 3.75
CA ILE A 117 7.02 0.47 3.53
C ILE A 117 6.48 0.76 2.13
N ILE A 118 5.28 1.32 2.04
CA ILE A 118 4.70 1.73 0.77
C ILE A 118 5.26 3.11 0.42
N THR A 119 6.13 3.15 -0.58
CA THR A 119 6.89 4.35 -0.94
C THR A 119 6.17 5.22 -1.94
N ASP A 120 5.36 4.63 -2.80
CA ASP A 120 4.55 5.32 -3.79
C ASP A 120 3.23 4.59 -4.03
N VAL A 121 2.16 5.35 -4.29
CA VAL A 121 0.84 4.80 -4.60
C VAL A 121 0.06 5.74 -5.50
N ARG A 122 -0.58 5.17 -6.53
CA ARG A 122 -1.55 5.85 -7.38
C ARG A 122 -2.90 5.16 -7.23
N LEU A 123 -3.91 5.93 -6.82
CA LEU A 123 -5.25 5.43 -6.53
C LEU A 123 -6.26 5.74 -7.65
N ASP A 124 -5.78 5.94 -8.88
CA ASP A 124 -6.64 6.23 -10.02
C ASP A 124 -7.21 4.93 -10.61
N VAL A 125 -8.54 4.81 -10.65
CA VAL A 125 -9.18 3.70 -11.35
C VAL A 125 -8.82 3.73 -12.83
N GLY A 126 -8.35 2.60 -13.35
CA GLY A 126 -7.87 2.46 -14.73
C GLY A 126 -6.34 2.51 -14.86
N ASP A 127 -5.63 3.10 -13.91
CA ASP A 127 -4.17 3.14 -13.87
C ASP A 127 -3.64 3.09 -12.42
N PRO A 128 -4.09 2.13 -11.58
CA PRO A 128 -3.59 1.99 -10.21
C PRO A 128 -2.15 1.48 -10.24
N ASP A 129 -1.36 2.00 -9.32
CA ASP A 129 0.03 1.60 -9.16
C ASP A 129 0.45 1.72 -7.69
N PHE A 130 1.35 0.87 -7.24
CA PHE A 130 2.00 1.02 -5.95
C PHE A 130 3.38 0.37 -5.94
N THR A 131 4.25 0.93 -5.13
CA THR A 131 5.59 0.43 -4.88
C THR A 131 5.80 0.31 -3.38
N PHE A 132 6.40 -0.78 -2.93
CA PHE A 132 6.74 -0.96 -1.53
C PHE A 132 8.10 -1.64 -1.35
N GLU A 133 8.67 -1.45 -0.17
CA GLU A 133 9.88 -2.10 0.29
C GLU A 133 9.54 -3.11 1.38
N TYR A 134 10.20 -4.27 1.37
CA TYR A 134 10.10 -5.30 2.39
C TYR A 134 11.43 -6.07 2.52
N GLY A 135 12.01 -6.11 3.71
CA GLY A 135 13.33 -6.71 3.93
C GLY A 135 14.40 -6.04 3.07
N ASN A 136 15.00 -6.81 2.17
CA ASN A 136 16.02 -6.32 1.22
C ASN A 136 15.47 -6.06 -0.18
N GLY A 137 14.17 -6.26 -0.39
CA GLY A 137 13.52 -6.13 -1.70
C GLY A 137 12.73 -4.84 -1.86
N ALA A 138 12.59 -4.41 -3.12
CA ALA A 138 11.63 -3.40 -3.54
C ALA A 138 10.72 -4.02 -4.60
N TYR A 139 9.42 -3.83 -4.47
CA TYR A 139 8.39 -4.47 -5.26
C TYR A 139 7.47 -3.43 -5.87
N MET A 140 7.09 -3.65 -7.12
CA MET A 140 6.12 -2.80 -7.83
C MET A 140 5.16 -3.66 -8.65
N ILE A 141 3.99 -3.13 -8.96
CA ILE A 141 3.06 -3.80 -9.89
C ILE A 141 3.70 -3.88 -11.27
N GLY A 142 3.53 -5.03 -11.95
CA GLY A 142 4.03 -5.25 -13.30
C GLY A 142 5.30 -6.11 -13.39
N GLU A 143 5.84 -6.52 -12.25
CA GLU A 143 6.95 -7.48 -12.16
C GLU A 143 6.44 -8.85 -11.66
N ASN A 144 7.04 -9.94 -12.11
CA ASN A 144 6.85 -11.31 -11.56
C ASN A 144 5.41 -11.88 -11.51
N ASP A 145 4.70 -11.92 -12.63
CA ASP A 145 3.30 -12.40 -12.71
C ASP A 145 2.25 -11.46 -12.04
N ASP A 146 2.64 -10.24 -11.75
CA ASP A 146 1.75 -9.24 -11.17
C ASP A 146 0.63 -8.88 -12.13
N LYS A 147 -0.53 -8.67 -11.57
CA LYS A 147 -1.73 -8.50 -12.37
C LYS A 147 -2.67 -7.48 -11.77
N CYS A 148 -3.13 -6.56 -12.62
CA CYS A 148 -4.33 -5.79 -12.34
C CYS A 148 -5.52 -6.44 -13.00
N VAL A 149 -6.63 -6.53 -12.28
CA VAL A 149 -7.91 -7.06 -12.75
C VAL A 149 -9.00 -6.03 -12.61
N ASP A 150 -9.83 -5.94 -13.63
CA ASP A 150 -11.05 -5.14 -13.62
C ASP A 150 -12.20 -5.99 -13.08
N MET A 151 -12.75 -5.55 -11.94
CA MET A 151 -13.89 -6.21 -11.27
C MET A 151 -15.13 -5.31 -11.31
N SER A 152 -15.14 -4.32 -12.18
CA SER A 152 -16.21 -3.34 -12.30
C SER A 152 -17.57 -3.98 -12.62
N SER A 153 -18.63 -3.46 -12.03
CA SER A 153 -19.98 -3.90 -12.29
C SER A 153 -20.99 -2.76 -12.14
N GLY A 154 -21.88 -2.62 -13.13
CA GLY A 154 -22.92 -1.59 -13.09
C GLY A 154 -22.35 -0.17 -13.05
N LEU A 155 -22.64 0.56 -11.97
CA LEU A 155 -22.12 1.93 -11.72
C LEU A 155 -20.88 1.96 -10.83
N THR A 156 -20.36 0.81 -10.47
CA THR A 156 -19.16 0.69 -9.62
C THR A 156 -17.98 0.32 -10.51
N ALA A 157 -17.00 1.21 -10.58
CA ALA A 157 -15.68 0.90 -11.08
C ALA A 157 -14.88 0.26 -9.93
N HIS A 158 -14.33 -0.92 -10.16
CA HIS A 158 -13.60 -1.68 -9.16
C HIS A 158 -12.38 -2.33 -9.81
N GLN A 159 -11.21 -2.09 -9.25
CA GLN A 159 -9.96 -2.62 -9.77
C GLN A 159 -9.07 -3.08 -8.62
N GLY A 160 -8.43 -4.21 -8.80
CA GLY A 160 -7.44 -4.71 -7.86
C GLY A 160 -6.13 -5.04 -8.56
N CYS A 161 -5.04 -4.67 -7.94
CA CYS A 161 -3.69 -4.99 -8.41
C CYS A 161 -2.92 -5.74 -7.34
N ARG A 162 -2.25 -6.82 -7.72
CA ARG A 162 -1.47 -7.65 -6.81
C ARG A 162 -0.01 -7.74 -7.22
N THR A 163 0.84 -7.91 -6.24
CA THR A 163 2.24 -8.30 -6.41
C THR A 163 2.63 -9.35 -5.37
N HIS A 164 3.71 -10.05 -5.58
CA HIS A 164 4.20 -11.11 -4.70
C HIS A 164 5.52 -10.72 -4.08
N PHE A 165 5.76 -11.19 -2.86
CA PHE A 165 7.02 -10.96 -2.16
C PHE A 165 7.35 -12.14 -1.23
N PRO A 166 8.64 -12.49 -1.03
CA PRO A 166 9.05 -13.51 -0.11
C PRO A 166 8.99 -13.02 1.34
N LEU A 167 8.35 -13.80 2.23
CA LEU A 167 8.20 -13.44 3.65
C LEU A 167 9.55 -13.28 4.36
N ASN A 168 10.58 -14.04 3.97
CA ASN A 168 11.92 -13.95 4.54
C ASN A 168 12.69 -12.66 4.14
N GLY A 169 12.09 -11.81 3.31
CA GLY A 169 12.68 -10.55 2.87
C GLY A 169 13.88 -10.70 1.93
N ASP A 170 14.16 -11.90 1.42
CA ASP A 170 15.20 -12.13 0.42
C ASP A 170 14.73 -11.70 -0.97
N GLY A 171 14.66 -10.40 -1.17
CA GLY A 171 14.44 -9.82 -2.50
C GLY A 171 15.63 -10.11 -3.41
N SER A 172 15.63 -11.28 -4.03
CA SER A 172 16.56 -11.55 -5.13
C SER A 172 15.96 -10.97 -6.42
N ASN A 173 16.37 -9.77 -6.75
CA ASN A 173 16.31 -9.24 -8.11
C ASN A 173 17.46 -9.80 -8.95
#